data_b6ef8c9836229f28605c6f109055a14c
#
_entry.id   b6ef8c9836229f28605c6f109055a14c
#
_cell.length_a   1.000
_cell.length_b   1.000
_cell.length_c   1.000
_cell.angle_alpha   90.00
_cell.angle_beta   90.00
_cell.angle_gamma   90.00
#
_symmetry.space_group_name_H-M   'P 1'
#
loop_
_entity.id
_entity.type
_entity.pdbx_description
1 polymer ?
#
loop_
_entity_poly.entity_id
_entity_poly.type
_entity_poly.pdbx_seq_one_letter_code
_entity_poly.pdbx_strand_id
1 'polypeptide(L)'
;MTLNVAPAPVPALHTDDLAHANAGRHTMGAVFATRGVPVAGAGDVVARKLFVWGTGEAGQLSLGTPDEDNINKLTKAKPFGNKSISQQTDAGTLGIGGAEMIAAGGMHTLVLDSNGRVLSCGSEDHGTLGRTHREDSDMTEDEDYYELRPVDGLSQNGKDRFRATRVAASDGCSVALDEKGRLVAWGPFKDGGGKVCFSDTDADEAPREQWTPVPLLEHERFAQVACGENHILALTLDGRVYSWGLNSMSQLGRFANMYHIRARFTKRDPPASMVLTPSTIPELHRIVHIACGLNASFAVDADGRVYAWGLNTRGQTGTGLKKDKVTRPTRVRALEPSHLDGARVVQVAGGEFHTAFLLSDGQVWICGDGDEGKLGLGSSHAAMQADGVPQLRTPVHVPFPVPPEHATDAGKSVSGATMIIGIAAGMRFTFALAADGTLYSWGTTSDEAMGQPAAEWGDDQSKETPTAVPMPGEPGAWSVASVATAGQHSLALAVRAP
;
A
#
# COMPACT_ATOMS: atom_id res chain seq x y z
N MET A 1 -27.21 11.04 -27.11
CA MET A 1 -26.55 12.21 -26.48
C MET A 1 -25.31 11.69 -25.81
N THR A 2 -24.19 11.80 -26.49
CA THR A 2 -22.87 11.39 -25.96
C THR A 2 -22.41 12.46 -24.99
N LEU A 3 -22.37 12.13 -23.70
CA LEU A 3 -21.67 12.94 -22.71
C LEU A 3 -20.17 12.82 -22.95
N ASN A 4 -19.61 13.80 -23.65
CA ASN A 4 -18.19 14.04 -23.69
C ASN A 4 -17.76 14.56 -22.31
N VAL A 5 -17.39 13.66 -21.42
CA VAL A 5 -16.74 14.03 -20.17
C VAL A 5 -15.27 14.30 -20.52
N ALA A 6 -14.95 15.56 -20.73
CA ALA A 6 -13.56 15.98 -20.81
C ALA A 6 -12.82 15.55 -19.53
N PRO A 7 -11.57 15.03 -19.63
CA PRO A 7 -10.79 14.69 -18.45
C PRO A 7 -10.65 15.96 -17.58
N ALA A 8 -11.01 15.84 -16.31
CA ALA A 8 -10.90 16.94 -15.37
C ALA A 8 -9.47 17.49 -15.39
N PRO A 9 -9.27 18.79 -15.56
CA PRO A 9 -7.94 19.38 -15.53
C PRO A 9 -7.31 19.08 -14.17
N VAL A 10 -6.05 18.62 -14.18
CA VAL A 10 -5.27 18.54 -12.96
C VAL A 10 -5.19 19.97 -12.42
N PRO A 11 -5.73 20.24 -11.22
CA PRO A 11 -5.76 21.60 -10.72
C PRO A 11 -4.33 22.14 -10.57
N ALA A 12 -4.15 23.42 -10.89
CA ALA A 12 -2.91 24.13 -10.57
C ALA A 12 -2.75 24.11 -9.04
N LEU A 13 -1.61 23.60 -8.58
CA LEU A 13 -1.38 23.28 -7.18
C LEU A 13 -1.29 24.55 -6.32
N HIS A 14 -2.40 24.97 -5.73
CA HIS A 14 -2.38 25.76 -4.51
C HIS A 14 -2.11 24.82 -3.33
N THR A 15 -1.45 25.32 -2.28
CA THR A 15 -1.12 24.54 -1.06
C THR A 15 -2.35 23.87 -0.44
N ASP A 16 -3.50 24.51 -0.53
CA ASP A 16 -4.79 23.97 -0.07
C ASP A 16 -5.32 22.85 -0.96
N ASP A 17 -5.03 22.88 -2.26
CA ASP A 17 -5.45 21.86 -3.22
C ASP A 17 -4.66 20.55 -3.07
N LEU A 18 -3.38 20.61 -2.63
CA LEU A 18 -2.59 19.41 -2.32
C LEU A 18 -3.17 18.63 -1.13
N ALA A 19 -3.64 19.35 -0.12
CA ALA A 19 -4.30 18.73 1.04
C ALA A 19 -5.62 18.07 0.65
N HIS A 20 -6.37 18.66 -0.30
CA HIS A 20 -7.65 18.15 -0.77
C HIS A 20 -7.51 17.12 -1.90
N ALA A 21 -6.58 17.29 -2.84
CA ALA A 21 -6.34 16.36 -3.94
C ALA A 21 -5.78 15.00 -3.44
N ASN A 22 -5.03 15.00 -2.34
CA ASN A 22 -4.48 13.81 -1.71
C ASN A 22 -5.44 13.13 -0.71
N ALA A 23 -6.63 13.67 -0.49
CA ALA A 23 -7.61 13.12 0.44
C ALA A 23 -8.13 11.72 0.09
N GLY A 24 -7.55 11.02 -0.84
CA GLY A 24 -7.99 9.67 -1.24
C GLY A 24 -6.95 8.76 -1.88
N ARG A 25 -5.63 9.07 -1.86
CA ARG A 25 -4.64 8.31 -2.67
C ARG A 25 -3.50 7.79 -1.82
N HIS A 26 -3.10 6.53 -2.02
CA HIS A 26 -2.23 5.78 -1.11
C HIS A 26 -1.22 4.87 -1.80
N THR A 27 -0.30 4.33 -1.01
CA THR A 27 0.91 3.62 -1.38
C THR A 27 0.95 2.23 -0.77
N MET A 28 1.95 1.45 -1.07
CA MET A 28 2.08 0.06 -0.68
C MET A 28 1.73 -0.15 0.81
N GLY A 29 0.90 -1.14 1.09
CA GLY A 29 0.36 -1.40 2.41
C GLY A 29 -0.85 -0.55 2.79
N ALA A 30 -1.13 0.55 2.10
CA ALA A 30 -2.29 1.38 2.41
C ALA A 30 -3.04 1.78 1.13
N VAL A 31 -4.30 1.50 1.08
CA VAL A 31 -5.14 1.69 -0.08
C VAL A 31 -6.32 2.60 0.23
N PHE A 32 -6.76 3.29 -0.78
CA PHE A 32 -7.91 4.18 -0.85
C PHE A 32 -8.89 4.11 0.33
N ALA A 33 -8.92 5.17 1.12
CA ALA A 33 -10.19 5.63 1.60
C ALA A 33 -10.82 6.49 0.49
N THR A 34 -11.58 5.93 -0.41
CA THR A 34 -12.55 6.75 -1.08
C THR A 34 -13.42 7.33 0.03
N ARG A 35 -13.42 8.66 0.22
CA ARG A 35 -14.53 9.31 0.91
C ARG A 35 -15.78 8.70 0.29
N GLY A 36 -16.58 8.03 1.13
CA GLY A 36 -17.63 7.12 0.73
C GLY A 36 -18.22 7.47 -0.61
N VAL A 37 -18.35 6.49 -1.49
CA VAL A 37 -19.28 6.60 -2.60
C VAL A 37 -20.54 7.15 -1.95
N PRO A 38 -21.03 8.36 -2.33
CA PRO A 38 -22.27 8.85 -1.79
C PRO A 38 -23.33 7.82 -2.18
N VAL A 39 -23.77 7.00 -1.24
CA VAL A 39 -24.99 6.25 -1.42
C VAL A 39 -26.07 7.31 -1.53
N ALA A 40 -26.59 7.51 -2.72
CA ALA A 40 -27.59 8.52 -2.98
C ALA A 40 -28.76 8.25 -2.02
N GLY A 41 -28.97 9.14 -1.05
CA GLY A 41 -30.23 9.28 -0.38
C GLY A 41 -30.34 8.91 1.09
N ALA A 42 -29.32 9.02 1.94
CA ALA A 42 -29.62 8.96 3.39
C ALA A 42 -28.56 9.68 4.21
N GLY A 43 -29.01 10.41 5.22
CA GLY A 43 -28.18 11.04 6.25
C GLY A 43 -27.54 10.08 7.25
N ASP A 44 -27.45 8.79 6.94
CA ASP A 44 -26.82 7.77 7.79
C ASP A 44 -25.43 7.45 7.31
N VAL A 45 -24.46 7.60 8.19
CA VAL A 45 -23.07 7.17 7.97
C VAL A 45 -23.08 5.64 7.88
N VAL A 46 -22.91 5.11 6.68
CA VAL A 46 -22.79 3.64 6.49
C VAL A 46 -21.41 3.22 7.02
N ALA A 47 -21.39 2.52 8.15
CA ALA A 47 -20.17 2.00 8.75
C ALA A 47 -19.55 0.95 7.81
N ARG A 48 -18.26 1.14 7.50
CA ARG A 48 -17.49 0.16 6.74
C ARG A 48 -17.10 -1.00 7.64
N LYS A 49 -17.25 -2.22 7.13
CA LYS A 49 -16.75 -3.41 7.79
C LYS A 49 -15.36 -3.75 7.28
N LEU A 50 -14.53 -4.22 8.19
CA LEU A 50 -13.18 -4.69 7.90
C LEU A 50 -13.22 -6.21 7.70
N PHE A 51 -12.64 -6.65 6.60
CA PHE A 51 -12.41 -8.05 6.26
C PHE A 51 -10.92 -8.32 6.23
N VAL A 52 -10.53 -9.52 6.63
CA VAL A 52 -9.12 -9.94 6.70
C VAL A 52 -8.96 -11.35 6.18
N TRP A 53 -7.81 -11.65 5.60
CA TRP A 53 -7.43 -12.99 5.16
C TRP A 53 -5.90 -13.10 5.03
N GLY A 54 -5.41 -14.34 4.88
CA GLY A 54 -3.99 -14.66 4.89
C GLY A 54 -3.54 -15.21 6.23
N THR A 55 -2.23 -15.20 6.49
CA THR A 55 -1.64 -15.69 7.74
C THR A 55 -1.95 -14.77 8.91
N GLY A 56 -2.32 -15.34 10.05
CA GLY A 56 -2.67 -14.64 11.28
C GLY A 56 -1.87 -15.07 12.51
N GLU A 57 -0.80 -15.84 12.34
CA GLU A 57 -0.01 -16.43 13.44
C GLU A 57 0.56 -15.41 14.42
N ALA A 58 0.87 -14.21 13.94
CA ALA A 58 1.39 -13.12 14.76
C ALA A 58 0.30 -12.14 15.26
N GLY A 59 -0.99 -12.46 15.11
CA GLY A 59 -2.08 -11.58 15.54
C GLY A 59 -2.43 -10.47 14.53
N GLN A 60 -1.76 -10.40 13.37
CA GLN A 60 -1.96 -9.34 12.38
C GLN A 60 -3.39 -9.29 11.78
N LEU A 61 -4.18 -10.33 11.93
CA LEU A 61 -5.58 -10.39 11.52
C LEU A 61 -6.57 -9.91 12.60
N SER A 62 -6.11 -9.69 13.84
CA SER A 62 -6.96 -9.28 14.98
C SER A 62 -8.18 -10.18 15.21
N LEU A 63 -8.00 -11.49 15.13
CA LEU A 63 -9.08 -12.47 15.29
C LEU A 63 -9.28 -12.95 16.73
N GLY A 64 -8.53 -12.40 17.70
CA GLY A 64 -8.42 -12.89 19.07
C GLY A 64 -7.41 -14.03 19.15
N THR A 65 -7.39 -14.77 20.26
CA THR A 65 -6.49 -15.92 20.42
C THR A 65 -6.58 -16.86 19.22
N PRO A 66 -5.46 -17.36 18.69
CA PRO A 66 -5.48 -18.19 17.50
C PRO A 66 -6.27 -19.48 17.78
N ASP A 67 -7.38 -19.60 17.12
CA ASP A 67 -8.02 -20.89 16.94
C ASP A 67 -7.24 -21.52 15.78
N GLU A 68 -6.32 -22.42 16.07
CA GLU A 68 -5.37 -23.00 15.10
C GLU A 68 -6.06 -23.56 13.85
N ASP A 69 -7.32 -23.96 13.97
CA ASP A 69 -8.15 -24.47 12.87
C ASP A 69 -8.70 -23.37 11.91
N ASN A 70 -8.63 -22.08 12.25
CA ASN A 70 -9.28 -21.00 11.50
C ASN A 70 -8.29 -20.14 10.67
N ILE A 71 -7.01 -20.28 10.86
CA ILE A 71 -5.98 -19.43 10.23
C ILE A 71 -5.82 -19.77 8.74
N ASN A 72 -6.08 -21.02 8.35
CA ASN A 72 -5.78 -21.55 7.02
C ASN A 72 -7.02 -21.81 6.13
N LYS A 73 -8.21 -21.27 6.44
CA LYS A 73 -9.39 -21.51 5.61
C LYS A 73 -10.06 -20.22 5.14
N LEU A 74 -9.68 -19.77 3.97
CA LEU A 74 -10.28 -18.67 3.22
C LEU A 74 -11.78 -18.83 2.93
N THR A 75 -12.31 -20.02 2.98
CA THR A 75 -13.75 -20.30 2.90
C THR A 75 -14.57 -19.61 4.01
N LYS A 76 -13.86 -18.94 4.92
CA LYS A 76 -14.44 -18.12 5.98
C LYS A 76 -13.59 -16.87 6.18
N ALA A 77 -13.50 -16.00 5.16
CA ALA A 77 -13.33 -14.61 5.47
C ALA A 77 -14.52 -14.27 6.35
N LYS A 78 -14.40 -14.57 7.64
CA LYS A 78 -15.38 -14.15 8.62
C LYS A 78 -15.30 -12.65 8.58
N PRO A 79 -16.40 -11.93 8.27
CA PRO A 79 -16.44 -10.55 8.66
C PRO A 79 -15.90 -10.54 10.09
N PHE A 80 -15.19 -9.48 10.48
CA PHE A 80 -14.86 -9.24 11.87
C PHE A 80 -16.14 -9.38 12.71
N GLY A 81 -16.57 -10.55 12.96
CA GLY A 81 -17.85 -10.88 13.50
C GLY A 81 -17.79 -11.90 14.60
N ASN A 82 -16.63 -12.39 14.93
CA ASN A 82 -16.49 -13.26 16.08
C ASN A 82 -15.76 -12.54 17.22
N LYS A 83 -16.37 -11.55 17.76
CA LYS A 83 -15.99 -10.86 19.00
C LYS A 83 -15.09 -9.64 18.92
N SER A 84 -14.17 -9.41 17.93
CA SER A 84 -13.27 -8.27 18.05
C SER A 84 -13.76 -6.97 17.41
N ILE A 85 -13.88 -6.85 16.09
CA ILE A 85 -14.17 -5.52 15.51
C ILE A 85 -15.65 -5.21 15.32
N SER A 86 -16.56 -6.17 15.09
CA SER A 86 -17.99 -5.84 15.10
C SER A 86 -18.48 -5.54 16.50
N GLN A 87 -17.98 -6.21 17.52
CA GLN A 87 -18.23 -5.84 18.92
C GLN A 87 -17.49 -4.56 19.32
N GLN A 88 -16.32 -4.29 18.74
CA GLN A 88 -15.60 -3.04 18.95
C GLN A 88 -16.26 -1.87 18.20
N THR A 89 -16.86 -2.09 17.04
CA THR A 89 -17.66 -1.07 16.34
C THR A 89 -18.98 -0.84 17.10
N ASP A 90 -19.63 -1.89 17.54
CA ASP A 90 -20.86 -1.85 18.36
C ASP A 90 -20.60 -1.33 19.79
N ALA A 91 -19.40 -1.59 20.33
CA ALA A 91 -18.95 -1.08 21.63
C ALA A 91 -18.35 0.34 21.60
N GLY A 92 -18.30 0.99 20.42
CA GLY A 92 -17.74 2.34 20.28
C GLY A 92 -16.21 2.40 20.25
N THR A 93 -15.51 1.27 20.08
CA THR A 93 -14.04 1.22 19.99
C THR A 93 -13.55 1.85 18.69
N LEU A 94 -14.21 1.58 17.57
CA LEU A 94 -14.06 2.35 16.34
C LEU A 94 -15.12 3.45 16.31
N GLY A 95 -14.76 4.67 15.92
CA GLY A 95 -15.72 5.79 15.81
C GLY A 95 -16.96 5.42 15.01
N ILE A 96 -18.03 6.20 15.11
CA ILE A 96 -19.36 5.96 14.52
C ILE A 96 -19.30 5.57 13.04
N GLY A 97 -18.33 6.09 12.27
CA GLY A 97 -18.08 5.73 10.85
C GLY A 97 -17.29 4.43 10.64
N GLY A 98 -16.88 3.74 11.71
CA GLY A 98 -16.06 2.54 11.62
C GLY A 98 -14.59 2.82 11.20
N ALA A 99 -13.98 1.90 10.46
CA ALA A 99 -12.65 2.08 9.91
C ALA A 99 -12.67 2.94 8.64
N GLU A 100 -11.77 3.92 8.56
CA GLU A 100 -11.65 4.79 7.38
C GLU A 100 -10.48 4.40 6.48
N MET A 101 -9.39 3.90 7.08
CA MET A 101 -8.20 3.52 6.35
C MET A 101 -7.52 2.31 7.02
N ILE A 102 -6.87 1.52 6.23
CA ILE A 102 -6.13 0.32 6.63
C ILE A 102 -4.73 0.33 6.02
N ALA A 103 -3.77 -0.20 6.74
CA ALA A 103 -2.43 -0.47 6.21
C ALA A 103 -1.94 -1.82 6.76
N ALA A 104 -1.34 -2.62 5.89
CA ALA A 104 -0.68 -3.87 6.23
C ALA A 104 0.84 -3.67 6.21
N GLY A 105 1.51 -4.07 7.28
CA GLY A 105 2.95 -4.18 7.37
C GLY A 105 3.42 -5.62 7.19
N GLY A 106 4.66 -5.95 7.55
CA GLY A 106 5.18 -7.32 7.45
C GLY A 106 4.31 -8.30 8.23
N MET A 107 4.21 -8.10 9.53
CA MET A 107 3.44 -8.94 10.46
C MET A 107 2.53 -8.11 11.39
N HIS A 108 2.16 -6.90 10.98
CA HIS A 108 1.27 -6.03 11.76
C HIS A 108 0.26 -5.30 10.87
N THR A 109 -0.79 -4.84 11.50
CA THR A 109 -1.89 -4.11 10.86
C THR A 109 -2.11 -2.78 11.55
N LEU A 110 -2.34 -1.72 10.77
CA LEU A 110 -2.81 -0.43 11.25
C LEU A 110 -4.22 -0.17 10.74
N VAL A 111 -5.08 0.33 11.61
CA VAL A 111 -6.42 0.79 11.27
C VAL A 111 -6.59 2.22 11.73
N LEU A 112 -7.01 3.08 10.84
CA LEU A 112 -7.42 4.44 11.13
C LEU A 112 -8.95 4.47 11.26
N ASP A 113 -9.47 4.94 12.40
CA ASP A 113 -10.90 5.06 12.60
C ASP A 113 -11.44 6.45 12.17
N SER A 114 -12.74 6.56 12.10
CA SER A 114 -13.46 7.81 11.72
C SER A 114 -13.20 8.99 12.66
N ASN A 115 -12.69 8.75 13.87
CA ASN A 115 -12.31 9.80 14.82
C ASN A 115 -10.86 10.27 14.62
N GLY A 116 -10.11 9.64 13.71
CA GLY A 116 -8.70 9.91 13.48
C GLY A 116 -7.79 9.26 14.51
N ARG A 117 -8.26 8.19 15.20
CA ARG A 117 -7.41 7.36 16.05
C ARG A 117 -6.71 6.30 15.22
N VAL A 118 -5.47 6.01 15.54
CA VAL A 118 -4.71 4.91 14.95
C VAL A 118 -4.74 3.74 15.92
N LEU A 119 -5.13 2.57 15.42
CA LEU A 119 -5.13 1.31 16.14
C LEU A 119 -4.16 0.35 15.46
N SER A 120 -3.56 -0.54 16.22
CA SER A 120 -2.59 -1.53 15.74
C SER A 120 -2.87 -2.91 16.33
N CYS A 121 -2.48 -3.97 15.60
CA CYS A 121 -2.40 -5.36 16.07
C CYS A 121 -1.35 -6.12 15.28
N GLY A 122 -0.90 -7.26 15.77
CA GLY A 122 0.11 -8.10 15.13
C GLY A 122 1.37 -8.26 15.97
N SER A 123 2.48 -8.61 15.31
CA SER A 123 3.76 -8.79 15.99
C SER A 123 4.28 -7.50 16.62
N GLU A 124 4.71 -7.57 17.87
CA GLU A 124 5.35 -6.48 18.61
C GLU A 124 6.88 -6.60 18.56
N ASP A 125 7.43 -6.69 17.36
CA ASP A 125 8.87 -6.72 17.17
C ASP A 125 9.44 -5.30 17.33
N HIS A 126 10.08 -5.02 18.47
CA HIS A 126 10.82 -3.77 18.70
C HIS A 126 9.99 -2.48 18.59
N GLY A 127 8.77 -2.48 19.07
CA GLY A 127 7.90 -1.30 19.08
C GLY A 127 7.05 -1.12 17.81
N THR A 128 6.90 -2.15 16.99
CA THR A 128 6.13 -2.13 15.74
C THR A 128 4.68 -1.68 15.92
N LEU A 129 4.03 -2.07 17.03
CA LEU A 129 2.64 -1.70 17.33
C LEU A 129 2.47 -0.29 17.89
N GLY A 130 3.56 0.36 18.32
CA GLY A 130 3.48 1.70 18.89
C GLY A 130 2.80 1.76 20.26
N ARG A 131 2.89 0.68 21.04
CA ARG A 131 2.28 0.54 22.36
C ARG A 131 3.33 0.19 23.40
N THR A 132 3.21 0.80 24.59
CA THR A 132 4.02 0.41 25.73
C THR A 132 3.39 -0.82 26.40
N HIS A 133 4.22 -1.82 26.67
CA HIS A 133 3.76 -2.98 27.43
C HIS A 133 3.25 -2.55 28.83
N ARG A 134 2.06 -3.00 29.22
CA ARG A 134 1.48 -2.71 30.53
C ARG A 134 1.73 -3.89 31.45
N GLU A 135 2.67 -3.72 32.37
CA GLU A 135 2.97 -4.73 33.41
C GLU A 135 1.77 -5.05 34.34
N ASP A 136 0.75 -4.16 34.36
CA ASP A 136 -0.41 -4.26 35.26
C ASP A 136 -1.67 -4.84 34.54
N SER A 137 -1.57 -5.38 33.33
CA SER A 137 -2.72 -5.98 32.67
C SER A 137 -2.89 -7.45 33.13
N ASP A 138 -4.12 -7.84 33.49
CA ASP A 138 -4.50 -9.25 33.74
C ASP A 138 -4.44 -10.11 32.47
N MET A 139 -4.06 -9.52 31.32
CA MET A 139 -3.94 -10.19 30.04
C MET A 139 -2.51 -10.71 29.85
N THR A 140 -2.38 -11.88 29.27
CA THR A 140 -1.08 -12.38 28.82
C THR A 140 -0.52 -11.47 27.70
N GLU A 141 0.80 -11.37 27.56
CA GLU A 141 1.44 -10.60 26.49
C GLU A 141 0.86 -10.95 25.11
N ASP A 142 0.61 -12.23 24.88
CA ASP A 142 0.06 -12.74 23.62
C ASP A 142 -1.35 -12.21 23.32
N GLU A 143 -2.25 -12.13 24.31
CA GLU A 143 -3.63 -11.66 24.12
C GLU A 143 -3.67 -10.17 23.71
N ASP A 144 -2.72 -9.35 24.16
CA ASP A 144 -2.65 -7.93 23.82
C ASP A 144 -2.33 -7.70 22.34
N TYR A 145 -1.53 -8.55 21.72
CA TYR A 145 -1.09 -8.45 20.34
C TYR A 145 -2.16 -8.85 19.33
N TYR A 146 -3.00 -9.81 19.69
CA TYR A 146 -4.10 -10.30 18.83
C TYR A 146 -5.30 -9.37 18.75
N GLU A 147 -5.37 -8.33 19.57
CA GLU A 147 -6.46 -7.36 19.53
C GLU A 147 -6.06 -6.02 18.93
N LEU A 148 -6.99 -5.43 18.17
CA LEU A 148 -6.84 -4.10 17.63
C LEU A 148 -7.01 -3.07 18.75
N ARG A 149 -5.92 -2.37 19.12
CA ARG A 149 -5.89 -1.37 20.19
C ARG A 149 -5.29 -0.04 19.75
N PRO A 150 -5.64 1.07 20.40
CA PRO A 150 -5.07 2.37 20.12
C PRO A 150 -3.54 2.40 20.30
N VAL A 151 -2.86 3.03 19.37
CA VAL A 151 -1.43 3.38 19.48
C VAL A 151 -1.26 4.42 20.58
N ASP A 152 -0.25 4.22 21.45
CA ASP A 152 0.04 5.10 22.57
C ASP A 152 0.70 6.42 22.10
N GLY A 153 0.70 7.43 23.00
CA GLY A 153 1.40 8.71 22.75
C GLY A 153 0.76 9.65 21.73
N LEU A 154 -0.26 9.21 21.00
CA LEU A 154 -1.02 10.08 20.09
C LEU A 154 -2.13 10.81 20.86
N SER A 155 -1.91 12.08 21.18
CA SER A 155 -2.87 12.88 21.95
C SER A 155 -4.22 12.99 21.21
N GLN A 156 -5.29 12.55 21.86
CA GLN A 156 -6.65 12.61 21.30
C GLN A 156 -7.40 13.90 21.66
N ASN A 157 -6.87 14.72 22.55
CA ASN A 157 -7.56 15.88 23.11
C ASN A 157 -6.66 17.12 23.15
N GLY A 158 -7.28 18.29 23.28
CA GLY A 158 -6.59 19.57 23.48
C GLY A 158 -5.99 20.18 22.22
N LYS A 159 -5.09 21.15 22.41
CA LYS A 159 -4.46 21.90 21.31
C LYS A 159 -3.47 21.06 20.51
N ASP A 160 -2.88 20.06 21.14
CA ASP A 160 -1.87 19.18 20.56
C ASP A 160 -2.47 17.87 20.01
N ARG A 161 -3.80 17.82 19.90
CA ARG A 161 -4.50 16.67 19.33
C ARG A 161 -3.86 16.26 18.00
N PHE A 162 -3.53 14.96 17.91
CA PHE A 162 -3.11 14.31 16.69
C PHE A 162 -4.29 13.54 16.10
N ARG A 163 -5.00 14.16 15.17
CA ARG A 163 -6.06 13.51 14.43
C ARG A 163 -5.47 12.95 13.13
N ALA A 164 -5.18 11.66 13.13
CA ALA A 164 -4.61 11.01 11.95
C ALA A 164 -5.58 11.10 10.75
N THR A 165 -5.00 11.26 9.58
CA THR A 165 -5.70 11.24 8.28
C THR A 165 -5.09 10.20 7.35
N ARG A 166 -3.89 9.72 7.68
CA ARG A 166 -3.13 8.73 6.91
C ARG A 166 -2.33 7.84 7.83
N VAL A 167 -2.25 6.58 7.45
CA VAL A 167 -1.33 5.60 8.03
C VAL A 167 -0.62 4.85 6.91
N ALA A 168 0.61 4.43 7.15
CA ALA A 168 1.34 3.50 6.29
C ALA A 168 2.25 2.63 7.15
N ALA A 169 2.51 1.42 6.68
CA ALA A 169 3.33 0.44 7.37
C ALA A 169 4.41 -0.11 6.42
N SER A 170 5.61 -0.33 6.95
CA SER A 170 6.69 -1.08 6.34
C SER A 170 6.75 -2.50 6.92
N ASP A 171 7.87 -3.21 6.80
CA ASP A 171 8.03 -4.51 7.48
C ASP A 171 7.87 -4.35 9.01
N GLY A 172 8.62 -3.45 9.62
CA GLY A 172 8.57 -3.20 11.07
C GLY A 172 8.26 -1.76 11.48
N CYS A 173 8.40 -0.78 10.58
CA CYS A 173 8.18 0.63 10.91
C CYS A 173 6.79 1.10 10.48
N SER A 174 6.16 1.88 11.33
CA SER A 174 4.83 2.46 11.12
C SER A 174 4.90 3.98 11.08
N VAL A 175 4.07 4.61 10.27
CA VAL A 175 3.98 6.07 10.16
C VAL A 175 2.53 6.54 10.12
N ALA A 176 2.29 7.74 10.66
CA ALA A 176 1.00 8.40 10.57
C ALA A 176 1.17 9.88 10.24
N LEU A 177 0.22 10.43 9.47
CA LEU A 177 0.05 11.86 9.23
C LEU A 177 -1.25 12.33 9.85
N ASP A 178 -1.23 13.51 10.42
CA ASP A 178 -2.44 14.16 10.92
C ASP A 178 -3.04 15.18 9.93
N GLU A 179 -4.17 15.73 10.30
CA GLU A 179 -4.89 16.76 9.53
C GLU A 179 -4.10 18.08 9.35
N LYS A 180 -3.05 18.30 10.16
CA LYS A 180 -2.16 19.47 10.09
C LYS A 180 -0.90 19.18 9.26
N GLY A 181 -0.77 17.99 8.70
CA GLY A 181 0.41 17.54 7.96
C GLY A 181 1.61 17.22 8.85
N ARG A 182 1.41 16.99 10.17
CA ARG A 182 2.47 16.52 11.06
C ARG A 182 2.71 15.03 10.85
N LEU A 183 3.97 14.64 10.81
CA LEU A 183 4.42 13.27 10.61
C LEU A 183 4.93 12.69 11.92
N VAL A 184 4.46 11.50 12.27
CA VAL A 184 5.00 10.68 13.37
C VAL A 184 5.37 9.31 12.83
N ALA A 185 6.39 8.69 13.43
CA ALA A 185 6.81 7.33 13.11
C ALA A 185 7.20 6.57 14.38
N TRP A 186 7.14 5.23 14.31
CA TRP A 186 7.54 4.31 15.36
C TRP A 186 7.90 2.94 14.77
N GLY A 187 8.47 2.04 15.60
CA GLY A 187 8.98 0.75 15.15
C GLY A 187 10.32 0.87 14.41
N PRO A 188 10.96 -0.25 14.11
CA PRO A 188 12.30 -0.28 13.58
C PRO A 188 12.36 -0.37 12.06
N PHE A 189 13.56 -0.05 11.52
CA PHE A 189 14.05 -0.54 10.24
C PHE A 189 15.01 -1.71 10.45
N LYS A 190 15.06 -2.66 9.52
CA LYS A 190 16.11 -3.69 9.44
C LYS A 190 17.13 -3.29 8.38
N ASP A 191 18.41 -3.29 8.72
CA ASP A 191 19.48 -3.11 7.75
C ASP A 191 19.76 -4.42 6.96
N GLY A 192 20.63 -4.35 5.93
CA GLY A 192 20.98 -5.52 5.12
C GLY A 192 21.70 -6.64 5.88
N GLY A 193 22.11 -6.43 7.12
CA GLY A 193 22.69 -7.40 8.05
C GLY A 193 21.69 -7.91 9.10
N GLY A 194 20.44 -7.42 9.05
CA GLY A 194 19.40 -7.75 10.02
C GLY A 194 19.47 -6.93 11.33
N LYS A 195 20.37 -5.94 11.41
CA LYS A 195 20.43 -5.04 12.57
C LYS A 195 19.20 -4.13 12.56
N VAL A 196 18.52 -4.09 13.69
CA VAL A 196 17.32 -3.28 13.91
C VAL A 196 17.73 -1.90 14.39
N CYS A 197 17.19 -0.83 13.79
CA CYS A 197 17.46 0.55 14.20
C CYS A 197 16.34 1.49 13.73
N PHE A 198 15.99 2.48 14.56
CA PHE A 198 15.06 3.55 14.20
C PHE A 198 15.78 4.85 13.83
N SER A 199 16.82 5.18 14.55
CA SER A 199 17.64 6.40 14.34
C SER A 199 19.12 6.12 14.50
N ASP A 200 19.96 7.06 14.03
CA ASP A 200 21.42 6.92 13.98
C ASP A 200 22.13 7.46 15.24
N THR A 201 21.57 7.47 16.34
CA THR A 201 22.31 7.84 17.56
C THR A 201 23.02 6.60 18.09
N ASP A 202 24.33 6.50 17.79
CA ASP A 202 25.31 5.52 18.25
C ASP A 202 25.31 4.15 17.56
N ALA A 203 26.13 4.06 16.50
CA ALA A 203 26.34 2.85 15.70
C ALA A 203 26.92 1.65 16.45
N ASP A 204 27.35 1.83 17.71
CA ASP A 204 28.03 0.80 18.50
C ASP A 204 27.21 0.27 19.70
N GLU A 205 26.06 0.87 20.00
CA GLU A 205 25.18 0.40 21.08
C GLU A 205 23.96 -0.37 20.55
N ALA A 206 23.27 -1.10 21.45
CA ALA A 206 22.13 -1.96 21.16
C ALA A 206 21.05 -1.25 20.32
N PRO A 207 20.27 -2.01 19.51
CA PRO A 207 19.24 -1.43 18.66
C PRO A 207 18.33 -0.52 19.48
N ARG A 208 18.15 0.73 19.03
CA ARG A 208 17.19 1.63 19.67
C ARG A 208 15.81 1.32 19.14
N GLU A 209 15.04 0.72 19.99
CA GLU A 209 13.64 0.42 19.78
C GLU A 209 12.82 1.70 19.95
N GLN A 210 11.93 1.98 19.00
CA GLN A 210 11.02 3.10 19.10
C GLN A 210 9.61 2.61 19.38
N TRP A 211 9.32 2.39 20.64
CA TRP A 211 8.04 1.83 21.12
C TRP A 211 6.84 2.74 20.98
N THR A 212 7.03 4.05 20.94
CA THR A 212 5.93 5.01 20.83
C THR A 212 6.18 6.00 19.71
N PRO A 213 5.13 6.56 19.08
CA PRO A 213 5.27 7.53 18.02
C PRO A 213 6.10 8.75 18.40
N VAL A 214 7.07 9.09 17.55
CA VAL A 214 7.87 10.31 17.67
C VAL A 214 7.65 11.23 16.48
N PRO A 215 7.58 12.56 16.71
CA PRO A 215 7.49 13.54 15.62
C PRO A 215 8.76 13.52 14.78
N LEU A 216 8.59 13.58 13.46
CA LEU A 216 9.67 13.71 12.51
C LEU A 216 9.53 15.01 11.71
N LEU A 217 10.64 15.72 11.47
CA LEU A 217 10.68 16.92 10.62
C LEU A 217 9.58 17.93 11.00
N GLU A 218 9.51 18.32 12.27
CA GLU A 218 8.45 19.18 12.84
C GLU A 218 8.28 20.51 12.13
N HIS A 219 9.32 20.99 11.43
CA HIS A 219 9.31 22.21 10.64
C HIS A 219 8.69 22.05 9.24
N GLU A 220 8.40 20.80 8.81
CA GLU A 220 7.77 20.48 7.54
C GLU A 220 6.29 20.16 7.70
N ARG A 221 5.58 20.15 6.57
CA ARG A 221 4.18 19.72 6.48
C ARG A 221 4.02 18.78 5.31
N PHE A 222 3.42 17.62 5.59
CA PHE A 222 3.34 16.52 4.64
C PHE A 222 1.91 16.30 4.15
N ALA A 223 1.80 15.90 2.88
CA ALA A 223 0.55 15.53 2.21
C ALA A 223 0.38 14.01 2.10
N GLN A 224 1.49 13.28 1.98
CA GLN A 224 1.47 11.83 1.75
C GLN A 224 2.69 11.17 2.35
N VAL A 225 2.53 9.90 2.77
CA VAL A 225 3.61 8.98 3.13
C VAL A 225 3.46 7.68 2.36
N ALA A 226 4.59 7.01 2.11
CA ALA A 226 4.66 5.72 1.45
C ALA A 226 5.76 4.89 2.10
N CYS A 227 5.46 3.62 2.39
CA CYS A 227 6.40 2.68 2.94
C CYS A 227 6.74 1.59 1.93
N GLY A 228 8.04 1.28 1.79
CA GLY A 228 8.52 0.03 1.23
C GLY A 228 8.79 -0.97 2.36
N GLU A 229 9.57 -2.01 2.07
CA GLU A 229 9.93 -3.01 3.07
C GLU A 229 10.71 -2.38 4.25
N ASN A 230 11.79 -1.68 3.98
CA ASN A 230 12.65 -1.04 4.96
C ASN A 230 13.03 0.40 4.58
N HIS A 231 12.16 1.13 3.88
CA HIS A 231 12.37 2.53 3.56
C HIS A 231 11.04 3.29 3.48
N ILE A 232 11.10 4.59 3.65
CA ILE A 232 9.94 5.47 3.65
C ILE A 232 10.19 6.65 2.71
N LEU A 233 9.13 7.05 2.03
CA LEU A 233 9.01 8.32 1.33
C LEU A 233 7.96 9.19 2.01
N ALA A 234 8.22 10.50 2.09
CA ALA A 234 7.22 11.47 2.55
C ALA A 234 7.18 12.66 1.58
N LEU A 235 5.98 13.01 1.13
CA LEU A 235 5.71 14.12 0.22
C LEU A 235 5.24 15.33 1.02
N THR A 236 5.91 16.44 0.86
CA THR A 236 5.50 17.71 1.49
C THR A 236 4.38 18.39 0.71
N LEU A 237 3.68 19.33 1.35
CA LEU A 237 2.62 20.12 0.71
C LEU A 237 3.10 20.94 -0.48
N ASP A 238 4.39 21.31 -0.53
CA ASP A 238 5.00 22.06 -1.63
C ASP A 238 5.63 21.17 -2.71
N GLY A 239 5.46 19.85 -2.65
CA GLY A 239 5.87 18.91 -3.70
C GLY A 239 7.32 18.44 -3.63
N ARG A 240 8.01 18.60 -2.49
CA ARG A 240 9.30 17.98 -2.21
C ARG A 240 9.12 16.56 -1.68
N VAL A 241 10.08 15.68 -1.93
CA VAL A 241 10.06 14.29 -1.45
C VAL A 241 11.23 14.06 -0.51
N TYR A 242 10.95 13.60 0.69
CA TYR A 242 11.92 13.09 1.66
C TYR A 242 12.01 11.57 1.57
N SER A 243 13.19 11.02 1.81
CA SER A 243 13.41 9.57 1.90
C SER A 243 14.32 9.23 3.07
N TRP A 244 14.09 8.08 3.70
CA TRP A 244 14.98 7.52 4.74
C TRP A 244 14.74 6.02 4.91
N GLY A 245 15.64 5.33 5.63
CA GLY A 245 15.65 3.89 5.84
C GLY A 245 16.74 3.19 5.04
N LEU A 246 16.56 1.92 4.71
CA LEU A 246 17.54 1.10 3.99
C LEU A 246 17.79 1.64 2.56
N ASN A 247 19.04 1.53 2.09
CA ASN A 247 19.44 1.97 0.75
C ASN A 247 20.28 0.94 -0.04
N SER A 248 20.30 -0.32 0.38
CA SER A 248 21.09 -1.36 -0.28
C SER A 248 20.73 -1.55 -1.76
N MET A 249 19.47 -1.27 -2.13
CA MET A 249 18.98 -1.34 -3.50
C MET A 249 18.82 0.03 -4.16
N SER A 250 19.38 1.11 -3.57
CA SER A 250 19.25 2.49 -4.05
C SER A 250 17.82 3.05 -3.95
N GLN A 251 16.98 2.49 -3.09
CA GLN A 251 15.58 2.87 -2.93
C GLN A 251 15.38 4.27 -2.35
N LEU A 252 16.41 4.90 -1.76
CA LEU A 252 16.32 6.28 -1.30
C LEU A 252 16.50 7.33 -2.41
N GLY A 253 17.09 6.97 -3.57
CA GLY A 253 17.18 7.82 -4.75
C GLY A 253 18.08 9.06 -4.65
N ARG A 254 18.72 9.31 -3.51
CA ARG A 254 19.47 10.56 -3.21
C ARG A 254 20.99 10.45 -3.18
N PHE A 255 21.53 9.22 -3.35
CA PHE A 255 22.95 8.96 -3.22
C PHE A 255 23.70 8.70 -4.54
N ALA A 256 23.07 8.91 -5.68
CA ALA A 256 23.66 8.59 -7.00
C ALA A 256 25.05 9.23 -7.20
N ASN A 257 25.22 10.47 -6.77
CA ASN A 257 26.49 11.17 -6.91
C ASN A 257 27.56 10.72 -5.89
N MET A 258 27.15 10.18 -4.75
CA MET A 258 28.08 9.73 -3.71
C MET A 258 28.77 8.41 -4.07
N TYR A 259 28.10 7.53 -4.81
CA TYR A 259 28.74 6.30 -5.31
C TYR A 259 29.93 6.59 -6.22
N HIS A 260 29.87 7.64 -7.04
CA HIS A 260 30.99 8.05 -7.89
C HIS A 260 32.18 8.65 -7.10
N ILE A 261 31.90 9.34 -6.03
CA ILE A 261 32.93 9.92 -5.18
C ILE A 261 33.59 8.86 -4.30
N ARG A 262 32.81 7.92 -3.76
CA ARG A 262 33.31 6.84 -2.89
C ARG A 262 33.90 5.64 -3.60
N ALA A 263 33.49 5.34 -4.85
CA ALA A 263 34.14 4.30 -5.65
C ALA A 263 35.65 4.53 -5.83
N ARG A 264 36.14 5.77 -5.60
CA ARG A 264 37.58 6.09 -5.55
C ARG A 264 38.23 5.73 -4.21
N PHE A 265 37.48 5.59 -3.11
CA PHE A 265 38.09 5.49 -1.77
C PHE A 265 37.66 4.26 -0.95
N THR A 266 36.46 3.76 -1.04
CA THR A 266 36.02 2.49 -0.39
C THR A 266 34.71 1.97 -0.98
N LYS A 267 34.54 0.64 -1.08
CA LYS A 267 33.29 -0.05 -1.48
C LYS A 267 32.28 -0.13 -0.32
N ARG A 268 32.14 0.88 0.52
CA ARG A 268 31.23 0.83 1.67
C ARG A 268 29.92 1.53 1.37
N ASP A 269 28.80 0.97 1.85
CA ASP A 269 27.49 1.60 1.84
C ASP A 269 27.52 2.93 2.62
N PRO A 270 26.58 3.87 2.35
CA PRO A 270 26.45 5.08 3.14
C PRO A 270 26.33 4.74 4.63
N PRO A 271 26.94 5.54 5.54
CA PRO A 271 26.76 5.31 6.98
C PRO A 271 25.29 5.34 7.38
N ALA A 272 24.94 4.61 8.43
CA ALA A 272 23.58 4.54 8.97
C ALA A 272 22.98 5.94 9.21
N SER A 273 23.77 6.87 9.78
CA SER A 273 23.39 8.26 9.95
C SER A 273 22.84 8.93 8.69
N MET A 274 23.41 8.64 7.54
CA MET A 274 22.97 9.28 6.28
C MET A 274 21.70 8.64 5.71
N VAL A 275 21.45 7.38 5.96
CA VAL A 275 20.29 6.66 5.41
C VAL A 275 19.08 6.75 6.33
N LEU A 276 19.26 6.72 7.65
CA LEU A 276 18.20 6.81 8.63
C LEU A 276 17.73 8.25 8.89
N THR A 277 18.53 9.27 8.55
CA THR A 277 18.10 10.67 8.65
C THR A 277 17.24 11.05 7.45
N PRO A 278 15.98 11.47 7.66
CA PRO A 278 15.13 11.94 6.56
C PRO A 278 15.77 13.11 5.80
N SER A 279 15.88 13.00 4.48
CA SER A 279 16.45 14.06 3.62
C SER A 279 15.77 14.08 2.26
N THR A 280 15.77 15.26 1.62
CA THR A 280 15.11 15.46 0.33
C THR A 280 15.82 14.72 -0.82
N ILE A 281 15.06 14.38 -1.86
CA ILE A 281 15.56 13.88 -3.14
C ILE A 281 15.64 15.08 -4.09
N PRO A 282 16.86 15.59 -4.38
CA PRO A 282 17.01 16.88 -5.07
C PRO A 282 16.50 16.92 -6.51
N GLU A 283 16.46 15.77 -7.20
CA GLU A 283 16.02 15.69 -8.60
C GLU A 283 14.50 15.72 -8.77
N LEU A 284 13.72 15.59 -7.67
CA LEU A 284 12.27 15.57 -7.71
C LEU A 284 11.68 16.93 -7.39
N HIS A 285 10.84 17.43 -8.30
CA HIS A 285 10.18 18.73 -8.18
C HIS A 285 8.71 18.63 -8.55
N ARG A 286 7.84 19.40 -7.88
CA ARG A 286 6.41 19.46 -8.15
C ARG A 286 5.76 18.08 -8.11
N ILE A 287 6.18 17.24 -7.16
CA ILE A 287 5.62 15.91 -7.01
C ILE A 287 4.23 16.01 -6.38
N VAL A 288 3.28 15.21 -6.91
CA VAL A 288 1.88 15.17 -6.47
C VAL A 288 1.47 13.80 -5.94
N HIS A 289 2.28 12.77 -6.21
CA HIS A 289 2.04 11.42 -5.71
C HIS A 289 3.36 10.67 -5.52
N ILE A 290 3.45 9.88 -4.45
CA ILE A 290 4.56 8.98 -4.16
C ILE A 290 4.06 7.58 -3.88
N ALA A 291 4.90 6.57 -4.18
CA ALA A 291 4.61 5.17 -3.91
C ALA A 291 5.91 4.39 -3.67
N CYS A 292 5.79 3.25 -2.99
CA CYS A 292 6.87 2.28 -2.84
C CYS A 292 6.43 0.90 -3.32
N GLY A 293 7.38 0.14 -3.87
CA GLY A 293 7.39 -1.31 -3.85
C GLY A 293 8.27 -1.78 -2.68
N LEU A 294 8.52 -3.08 -2.52
CA LEU A 294 9.36 -3.56 -1.43
C LEU A 294 10.70 -2.82 -1.42
N ASN A 295 11.41 -2.81 -2.54
CA ASN A 295 12.72 -2.20 -2.69
C ASN A 295 12.82 -1.25 -3.90
N ALA A 296 11.69 -0.76 -4.39
CA ALA A 296 11.59 0.25 -5.45
C ALA A 296 10.74 1.43 -4.97
N SER A 297 10.98 2.58 -5.56
CA SER A 297 10.33 3.84 -5.20
C SER A 297 9.82 4.55 -6.44
N PHE A 298 8.72 5.28 -6.29
CA PHE A 298 8.03 5.94 -7.39
C PHE A 298 7.56 7.33 -6.98
N ALA A 299 7.54 8.23 -7.95
CA ALA A 299 6.96 9.57 -7.81
C ALA A 299 6.27 9.98 -9.11
N VAL A 300 5.18 10.73 -8.99
CA VAL A 300 4.46 11.32 -10.14
C VAL A 300 4.47 12.83 -9.97
N ASP A 301 4.88 13.56 -11.00
CA ASP A 301 4.87 15.02 -10.99
C ASP A 301 3.52 15.59 -11.47
N ALA A 302 3.34 16.89 -11.29
CA ALA A 302 2.12 17.61 -11.68
C ALA A 302 1.83 17.55 -13.19
N ASP A 303 2.83 17.23 -14.00
CA ASP A 303 2.66 17.05 -15.46
C ASP A 303 2.24 15.62 -15.81
N GLY A 304 2.13 14.72 -14.82
CA GLY A 304 1.76 13.30 -15.00
C GLY A 304 2.96 12.42 -15.38
N ARG A 305 4.18 12.90 -15.24
CA ARG A 305 5.38 12.11 -15.51
C ARG A 305 5.70 11.21 -14.33
N VAL A 306 5.94 9.94 -14.59
CA VAL A 306 6.31 8.95 -13.58
C VAL A 306 7.82 8.81 -13.51
N TYR A 307 8.35 8.85 -12.29
CA TYR A 307 9.75 8.58 -11.97
C TYR A 307 9.83 7.33 -11.12
N ALA A 308 10.81 6.46 -11.40
CA ALA A 308 11.06 5.23 -10.65
C ALA A 308 12.55 5.05 -10.37
N TRP A 309 12.88 4.44 -9.22
CA TRP A 309 14.24 4.11 -8.81
C TRP A 309 14.24 2.96 -7.80
N GLY A 310 15.42 2.43 -7.46
CA GLY A 310 15.58 1.30 -6.55
C GLY A 310 15.90 0.00 -7.29
N LEU A 311 15.49 -1.13 -6.74
CA LEU A 311 15.69 -2.48 -7.30
C LEU A 311 15.03 -2.61 -8.67
N ASN A 312 15.74 -3.23 -9.64
CA ASN A 312 15.27 -3.38 -11.02
C ASN A 312 15.75 -4.69 -11.67
N THR A 313 16.09 -5.70 -10.89
CA THR A 313 16.60 -7.00 -11.40
C THR A 313 15.62 -7.66 -12.35
N ARG A 314 14.31 -7.47 -12.13
CA ARG A 314 13.22 -8.03 -12.94
C ARG A 314 12.52 -7.01 -13.84
N GLY A 315 12.97 -5.75 -13.83
CA GLY A 315 12.32 -4.68 -14.60
C GLY A 315 11.18 -3.97 -13.86
N GLN A 316 11.03 -4.20 -12.56
CA GLN A 316 9.95 -3.68 -11.72
C GLN A 316 9.90 -2.15 -11.62
N THR A 317 10.96 -1.42 -12.01
CA THR A 317 10.89 0.05 -12.11
C THR A 317 10.16 0.54 -13.37
N GLY A 318 9.97 -0.30 -14.38
CA GLY A 318 9.32 0.07 -15.64
C GLY A 318 10.09 1.07 -16.51
N THR A 319 11.33 1.41 -16.14
CA THR A 319 12.15 2.43 -16.83
C THR A 319 12.72 2.01 -18.17
N GLY A 320 12.60 0.72 -18.55
CA GLY A 320 13.24 0.13 -19.73
C GLY A 320 14.73 -0.17 -19.57
N LEU A 321 15.33 0.19 -18.46
CA LEU A 321 16.77 0.01 -18.24
C LEU A 321 17.11 -1.46 -17.94
N LYS A 322 18.17 -1.96 -18.57
CA LYS A 322 18.74 -3.29 -18.32
C LYS A 322 19.81 -3.24 -17.21
N LYS A 323 19.46 -2.68 -16.06
CA LYS A 323 20.33 -2.56 -14.88
C LYS A 323 19.62 -3.14 -13.68
N ASP A 324 20.34 -3.79 -12.78
CA ASP A 324 19.77 -4.39 -11.56
C ASP A 324 19.26 -3.36 -10.57
N LYS A 325 19.80 -2.14 -10.61
CA LYS A 325 19.39 -1.00 -9.77
C LYS A 325 19.30 0.27 -10.59
N VAL A 326 18.25 1.04 -10.36
CA VAL A 326 18.09 2.41 -10.85
C VAL A 326 18.45 3.35 -9.69
N THR A 327 19.63 3.96 -9.74
CA THR A 327 20.24 4.62 -8.59
C THR A 327 19.71 6.04 -8.31
N ARG A 328 18.88 6.58 -9.20
CA ARG A 328 18.25 7.92 -9.09
C ARG A 328 16.89 7.94 -9.75
N PRO A 329 16.01 8.87 -9.39
CA PRO A 329 14.72 9.03 -10.06
C PRO A 329 14.89 9.08 -11.58
N THR A 330 14.29 8.13 -12.28
CA THR A 330 14.39 7.96 -13.73
C THR A 330 13.00 7.86 -14.33
N ARG A 331 12.74 8.56 -15.42
CA ARG A 331 11.42 8.63 -16.06
C ARG A 331 10.99 7.28 -16.63
N VAL A 332 9.75 6.90 -16.38
CA VAL A 332 9.07 5.76 -17.01
C VAL A 332 8.38 6.27 -18.27
N ARG A 333 9.11 6.30 -19.37
CA ARG A 333 8.67 6.96 -20.61
C ARG A 333 7.41 6.35 -21.23
N ALA A 334 7.19 5.05 -21.07
CA ALA A 334 6.00 4.38 -21.58
C ALA A 334 4.69 4.89 -20.94
N LEU A 335 4.79 5.51 -19.75
CA LEU A 335 3.65 6.08 -19.01
C LEU A 335 3.56 7.61 -19.14
N GLU A 336 4.22 8.21 -20.12
CA GLU A 336 4.02 9.64 -20.41
C GLU A 336 2.61 9.86 -20.99
N PRO A 337 1.88 10.90 -20.56
CA PRO A 337 0.51 11.17 -21.04
C PRO A 337 0.38 11.23 -22.58
N SER A 338 1.45 11.64 -23.26
CA SER A 338 1.50 11.64 -24.74
C SER A 338 1.46 10.24 -25.38
N HIS A 339 1.79 9.19 -24.63
CA HIS A 339 1.72 7.80 -25.06
C HIS A 339 0.44 7.08 -24.60
N LEU A 340 -0.38 7.75 -23.80
CA LEU A 340 -1.54 7.19 -23.11
C LEU A 340 -2.83 7.97 -23.48
N ASP A 341 -2.89 8.56 -24.67
CA ASP A 341 -4.03 9.36 -25.16
C ASP A 341 -4.48 10.44 -24.15
N GLY A 342 -3.52 10.98 -23.38
CA GLY A 342 -3.75 12.00 -22.36
C GLY A 342 -4.07 11.45 -20.97
N ALA A 343 -4.26 10.14 -20.81
CA ALA A 343 -4.42 9.52 -19.49
C ALA A 343 -3.14 9.68 -18.64
N ARG A 344 -3.29 9.72 -17.34
CA ARG A 344 -2.20 9.95 -16.40
C ARG A 344 -2.21 8.88 -15.32
N VAL A 345 -1.04 8.52 -14.81
CA VAL A 345 -0.94 7.65 -13.65
C VAL A 345 -1.48 8.38 -12.42
N VAL A 346 -2.46 7.76 -11.79
CA VAL A 346 -3.13 8.26 -10.57
C VAL A 346 -2.77 7.46 -9.33
N GLN A 347 -2.30 6.22 -9.52
CA GLN A 347 -1.80 5.38 -8.43
C GLN A 347 -0.72 4.43 -8.94
N VAL A 348 0.22 4.10 -8.04
CA VAL A 348 1.24 3.07 -8.26
C VAL A 348 1.19 2.10 -7.09
N ALA A 349 1.25 0.81 -7.36
CA ALA A 349 1.35 -0.26 -6.37
C ALA A 349 2.51 -1.20 -6.76
N GLY A 350 3.53 -1.26 -5.92
CA GLY A 350 4.71 -2.07 -6.14
C GLY A 350 4.77 -3.28 -5.23
N GLY A 351 4.96 -4.46 -5.79
CA GLY A 351 5.30 -5.69 -5.08
C GLY A 351 6.83 -5.86 -4.93
N GLU A 352 7.27 -7.10 -4.79
CA GLU A 352 8.70 -7.42 -4.70
C GLU A 352 9.40 -7.23 -6.05
N PHE A 353 8.86 -7.86 -7.10
CA PHE A 353 9.46 -7.87 -8.44
C PHE A 353 8.50 -7.39 -9.54
N HIS A 354 7.35 -6.85 -9.21
CA HIS A 354 6.39 -6.30 -10.16
C HIS A 354 5.83 -4.97 -9.69
N THR A 355 5.26 -4.21 -10.60
CA THR A 355 4.63 -2.92 -10.28
C THR A 355 3.44 -2.68 -11.18
N ALA A 356 2.30 -2.37 -10.57
CA ALA A 356 1.07 -1.97 -11.24
C ALA A 356 0.89 -0.45 -11.19
N PHE A 357 0.36 0.11 -12.27
CA PHE A 357 0.08 1.54 -12.44
C PHE A 357 -1.38 1.69 -12.85
N LEU A 358 -2.15 2.43 -12.08
CA LEU A 358 -3.54 2.78 -12.40
C LEU A 358 -3.56 4.13 -13.12
N LEU A 359 -4.23 4.16 -14.24
CA LEU A 359 -4.43 5.38 -15.03
C LEU A 359 -5.76 6.07 -14.69
N SER A 360 -5.85 7.34 -15.02
CA SER A 360 -7.03 8.19 -14.79
C SER A 360 -8.29 7.76 -15.55
N ASP A 361 -8.14 6.93 -16.58
CA ASP A 361 -9.23 6.33 -17.37
C ASP A 361 -9.65 4.93 -16.86
N GLY A 362 -9.06 4.45 -15.76
CA GLY A 362 -9.36 3.17 -15.15
C GLY A 362 -8.57 1.99 -15.73
N GLN A 363 -7.65 2.21 -16.67
CA GLN A 363 -6.75 1.15 -17.15
C GLN A 363 -5.67 0.85 -16.11
N VAL A 364 -5.26 -0.42 -16.06
CA VAL A 364 -4.11 -0.88 -15.25
C VAL A 364 -2.99 -1.30 -16.17
N TRP A 365 -1.80 -0.78 -15.93
CA TRP A 365 -0.58 -1.16 -16.63
C TRP A 365 0.38 -1.81 -15.63
N ILE A 366 1.20 -2.78 -16.09
CA ILE A 366 2.06 -3.57 -15.21
C ILE A 366 3.42 -3.83 -15.85
N CYS A 367 4.46 -3.93 -15.02
CA CYS A 367 5.81 -4.34 -15.43
C CYS A 367 6.46 -5.20 -14.36
N GLY A 368 7.58 -5.83 -14.69
CA GLY A 368 8.36 -6.65 -13.77
C GLY A 368 8.46 -8.11 -14.18
N ASP A 369 8.48 -8.98 -13.19
CA ASP A 369 8.62 -10.42 -13.31
C ASP A 369 7.31 -11.08 -13.77
N GLY A 370 7.37 -11.83 -14.86
CA GLY A 370 6.21 -12.53 -15.43
C GLY A 370 5.98 -13.94 -14.88
N ASP A 371 6.82 -14.39 -13.95
CA ASP A 371 6.66 -15.70 -13.34
C ASP A 371 5.41 -15.77 -12.46
N GLU A 372 4.85 -16.97 -12.28
CA GLU A 372 3.73 -17.23 -11.34
C GLU A 372 2.50 -16.33 -11.54
N GLY A 373 2.25 -15.82 -12.74
CA GLY A 373 1.08 -14.99 -13.02
C GLY A 373 1.11 -13.55 -12.47
N LYS A 374 2.23 -13.08 -11.88
CA LYS A 374 2.34 -11.75 -11.23
C LYS A 374 1.92 -10.58 -12.11
N LEU A 375 2.06 -10.71 -13.44
CA LEU A 375 1.69 -9.66 -14.38
C LEU A 375 0.20 -9.66 -14.78
N GLY A 376 -0.56 -10.71 -14.44
CA GLY A 376 -2.00 -10.76 -14.75
C GLY A 376 -2.33 -10.79 -16.25
N LEU A 377 -1.37 -11.12 -17.10
CA LEU A 377 -1.52 -11.05 -18.56
C LEU A 377 -2.05 -12.35 -19.17
N GLY A 378 -1.93 -13.46 -18.43
CA GLY A 378 -2.21 -14.81 -18.96
C GLY A 378 -1.15 -15.29 -19.95
N SER A 379 -0.98 -16.61 -20.04
CA SER A 379 0.04 -17.24 -20.88
C SER A 379 -0.15 -16.98 -22.39
N SER A 380 -1.35 -16.68 -22.86
CA SER A 380 -1.66 -16.36 -24.25
C SER A 380 -1.30 -14.93 -24.69
N HIS A 381 -1.00 -14.03 -23.75
CA HIS A 381 -0.66 -12.64 -24.08
C HIS A 381 0.68 -12.55 -24.83
N ALA A 382 0.76 -11.72 -25.87
CA ALA A 382 1.96 -11.60 -26.72
C ALA A 382 3.25 -11.29 -25.95
N ALA A 383 3.16 -10.47 -24.89
CA ALA A 383 4.30 -10.13 -24.03
C ALA A 383 4.79 -11.32 -23.19
N MET A 384 3.99 -12.40 -23.06
CA MET A 384 4.32 -13.61 -22.31
C MET A 384 4.83 -14.75 -23.20
N GLN A 385 4.92 -14.54 -24.52
CA GLN A 385 5.34 -15.56 -25.49
C GLN A 385 6.85 -15.63 -25.71
N ALA A 386 7.64 -14.83 -24.96
CA ALA A 386 9.10 -14.87 -25.07
C ALA A 386 9.68 -16.19 -24.48
N ASP A 387 10.80 -16.65 -25.04
CA ASP A 387 11.51 -17.79 -24.47
C ASP A 387 11.98 -17.50 -23.04
N GLY A 388 11.64 -18.37 -22.11
CA GLY A 388 11.94 -18.25 -20.68
C GLY A 388 10.91 -17.41 -19.90
N VAL A 389 11.22 -17.09 -18.64
CA VAL A 389 10.35 -16.25 -17.80
C VAL A 389 10.39 -14.80 -18.29
N PRO A 390 9.26 -14.24 -18.77
CA PRO A 390 9.23 -12.87 -19.28
C PRO A 390 9.56 -11.84 -18.19
N GLN A 391 10.47 -10.91 -18.52
CA GLN A 391 10.78 -9.76 -17.69
C GLN A 391 10.37 -8.49 -18.42
N LEU A 392 9.23 -7.93 -18.07
CA LEU A 392 8.72 -6.72 -18.71
C LEU A 392 9.35 -5.48 -18.08
N ARG A 393 10.36 -4.93 -18.74
CA ARG A 393 11.08 -3.73 -18.29
C ARG A 393 10.36 -2.43 -18.60
N THR A 394 9.28 -2.50 -19.37
CA THR A 394 8.36 -1.40 -19.69
C THR A 394 6.95 -1.85 -19.39
N PRO A 395 6.11 -0.97 -18.81
CA PRO A 395 4.72 -1.31 -18.51
C PRO A 395 3.92 -1.69 -19.76
N VAL A 396 3.01 -2.66 -19.59
CA VAL A 396 2.01 -3.09 -20.57
C VAL A 396 0.63 -3.11 -19.94
N HIS A 397 -0.42 -2.97 -20.75
CA HIS A 397 -1.82 -2.97 -20.32
C HIS A 397 -2.26 -4.36 -19.82
N VAL A 398 -2.96 -4.42 -18.69
CA VAL A 398 -3.57 -5.64 -18.13
C VAL A 398 -5.01 -5.75 -18.61
N PRO A 399 -5.39 -6.84 -19.28
CA PRO A 399 -6.77 -7.05 -19.69
C PRO A 399 -7.64 -7.49 -18.49
N PHE A 400 -8.79 -6.84 -18.29
CA PHE A 400 -9.78 -7.25 -17.31
C PHE A 400 -10.96 -7.96 -17.95
N PRO A 401 -11.63 -8.91 -17.24
CA PRO A 401 -12.85 -9.52 -17.72
C PRO A 401 -13.94 -8.47 -18.01
N VAL A 402 -14.65 -8.62 -19.10
CA VAL A 402 -15.83 -7.78 -19.39
C VAL A 402 -17.01 -8.33 -18.59
N PRO A 403 -17.71 -7.49 -17.80
CA PRO A 403 -18.90 -7.94 -17.06
C PRO A 403 -19.95 -8.56 -18.00
N PRO A 404 -20.64 -9.65 -17.58
CA PRO A 404 -21.61 -10.38 -18.42
C PRO A 404 -22.74 -9.52 -18.98
N GLU A 405 -23.17 -8.50 -18.28
CA GLU A 405 -24.18 -7.53 -18.68
C GLU A 405 -23.76 -6.63 -19.86
N HIS A 406 -22.46 -6.56 -20.15
CA HIS A 406 -21.89 -5.83 -21.28
C HIS A 406 -21.39 -6.75 -22.39
N ALA A 407 -21.55 -8.07 -22.24
CA ALA A 407 -21.06 -9.08 -23.19
C ALA A 407 -22.01 -9.31 -24.40
N THR A 408 -23.03 -8.50 -24.60
CA THR A 408 -24.00 -8.67 -25.72
C THR A 408 -23.48 -8.02 -27.00
N ASP A 409 -23.38 -8.87 -28.03
CA ASP A 409 -23.09 -8.63 -29.46
C ASP A 409 -21.62 -8.68 -29.88
N ALA A 410 -21.29 -9.86 -30.42
CA ALA A 410 -20.08 -10.07 -31.21
C ALA A 410 -20.02 -9.05 -32.38
N GLY A 411 -19.19 -8.02 -32.24
CA GLY A 411 -18.83 -7.16 -33.34
C GLY A 411 -18.88 -5.64 -33.13
N LYS A 412 -19.28 -5.15 -31.96
CA LYS A 412 -19.18 -3.70 -31.66
C LYS A 412 -18.19 -3.47 -30.52
N SER A 413 -17.28 -2.54 -30.71
CA SER A 413 -16.43 -1.98 -29.66
C SER A 413 -17.33 -1.51 -28.51
N VAL A 414 -17.43 -2.32 -27.45
CA VAL A 414 -18.29 -2.04 -26.30
C VAL A 414 -17.54 -1.08 -25.39
N SER A 415 -18.11 0.06 -25.13
CA SER A 415 -17.70 1.01 -24.09
C SER A 415 -18.02 0.47 -22.68
N GLY A 416 -17.60 -0.76 -22.39
CA GLY A 416 -17.90 -1.49 -21.15
C GLY A 416 -16.67 -2.14 -20.54
N ALA A 417 -15.47 -1.54 -20.73
CA ALA A 417 -14.28 -2.00 -20.04
C ALA A 417 -14.46 -1.83 -18.54
N THR A 418 -14.06 -2.84 -17.76
CA THR A 418 -14.06 -2.78 -16.29
C THR A 418 -13.23 -1.57 -15.85
N MET A 419 -13.87 -0.58 -15.23
CA MET A 419 -13.21 0.62 -14.75
C MET A 419 -12.59 0.33 -13.38
N ILE A 420 -11.26 0.28 -13.32
CA ILE A 420 -10.54 0.13 -12.07
C ILE A 420 -10.37 1.49 -11.39
N ILE A 421 -10.64 1.54 -10.09
CA ILE A 421 -10.55 2.75 -9.25
C ILE A 421 -9.50 2.64 -8.14
N GLY A 422 -8.92 1.44 -7.95
CA GLY A 422 -7.90 1.20 -6.93
C GLY A 422 -7.05 -0.01 -7.23
N ILE A 423 -5.78 0.04 -6.84
CA ILE A 423 -4.84 -1.09 -6.92
C ILE A 423 -4.04 -1.24 -5.63
N ALA A 424 -3.68 -2.48 -5.27
CA ALA A 424 -2.72 -2.76 -4.19
C ALA A 424 -1.86 -3.96 -4.60
N ALA A 425 -0.59 -3.96 -4.21
CA ALA A 425 0.33 -5.05 -4.49
C ALA A 425 0.88 -5.65 -3.20
N GLY A 426 0.76 -6.96 -3.08
CA GLY A 426 1.51 -7.77 -2.13
C GLY A 426 2.87 -8.16 -2.70
N MET A 427 3.57 -9.08 -2.05
CA MET A 427 4.91 -9.49 -2.50
C MET A 427 4.87 -10.04 -3.94
N ARG A 428 3.97 -11.01 -4.22
CA ARG A 428 3.91 -11.73 -5.50
C ARG A 428 2.52 -11.73 -6.14
N PHE A 429 1.61 -10.86 -5.69
CA PHE A 429 0.25 -10.75 -6.20
C PHE A 429 -0.23 -9.30 -6.21
N THR A 430 -1.30 -9.05 -6.92
CA THR A 430 -1.90 -7.71 -7.05
C THR A 430 -3.41 -7.79 -6.87
N PHE A 431 -3.97 -6.77 -6.23
CA PHE A 431 -5.41 -6.50 -6.21
C PHE A 431 -5.76 -5.33 -7.12
N ALA A 432 -6.94 -5.40 -7.72
CA ALA A 432 -7.58 -4.27 -8.39
C ALA A 432 -9.04 -4.16 -7.94
N LEU A 433 -9.45 -2.97 -7.59
CA LEU A 433 -10.81 -2.65 -7.18
C LEU A 433 -11.53 -1.96 -8.33
N ALA A 434 -12.63 -2.56 -8.78
CA ALA A 434 -13.47 -1.99 -9.81
C ALA A 434 -14.49 -0.99 -9.24
N ALA A 435 -15.01 -0.11 -10.10
CA ALA A 435 -15.96 0.93 -9.73
C ALA A 435 -17.31 0.39 -9.21
N ASP A 436 -17.67 -0.84 -9.59
CA ASP A 436 -18.85 -1.55 -9.10
C ASP A 436 -18.67 -2.19 -7.72
N GLY A 437 -17.45 -2.09 -7.14
CA GLY A 437 -17.08 -2.69 -5.86
C GLY A 437 -16.56 -4.13 -5.95
N THR A 438 -16.38 -4.67 -7.14
CA THR A 438 -15.75 -5.98 -7.34
C THR A 438 -14.24 -5.86 -7.08
N LEU A 439 -13.72 -6.76 -6.26
CA LEU A 439 -12.30 -6.91 -6.02
C LEU A 439 -11.73 -8.03 -6.90
N TYR A 440 -10.69 -7.74 -7.65
CA TYR A 440 -9.94 -8.73 -8.44
C TYR A 440 -8.57 -8.99 -7.80
N SER A 441 -8.06 -10.21 -7.94
CA SER A 441 -6.67 -10.56 -7.60
C SER A 441 -6.03 -11.44 -8.66
N TRP A 442 -4.70 -11.35 -8.77
CA TRP A 442 -3.86 -12.21 -9.63
C TRP A 442 -2.44 -12.29 -9.09
N GLY A 443 -1.66 -13.25 -9.59
CA GLY A 443 -0.33 -13.59 -9.08
C GLY A 443 -0.36 -14.87 -8.27
N THR A 444 0.50 -15.00 -7.29
CA THR A 444 0.63 -16.19 -6.45
C THR A 444 0.84 -15.87 -4.98
N THR A 445 0.43 -16.76 -4.11
CA THR A 445 0.70 -16.72 -2.67
C THR A 445 0.64 -18.11 -2.08
N SER A 446 1.50 -18.38 -1.09
CA SER A 446 1.43 -19.57 -0.24
C SER A 446 0.50 -19.37 0.96
N ASP A 447 0.20 -18.11 1.31
CA ASP A 447 -0.42 -17.73 2.60
C ASP A 447 -1.89 -17.33 2.45
N GLU A 448 -2.53 -17.75 1.36
CA GLU A 448 -3.93 -17.42 1.06
C GLU A 448 -4.25 -15.90 1.02
N ALA A 449 -3.22 -15.05 1.01
CA ALA A 449 -3.36 -13.61 1.07
C ALA A 449 -4.03 -12.98 -0.17
N MET A 450 -4.21 -13.74 -1.27
CA MET A 450 -4.93 -13.31 -2.47
C MET A 450 -6.45 -13.35 -2.35
N GLY A 451 -6.99 -13.96 -1.30
CA GLY A 451 -8.44 -14.09 -1.14
C GLY A 451 -9.12 -15.03 -2.15
N GLN A 452 -8.38 -15.84 -2.88
CA GLN A 452 -8.91 -16.85 -3.79
C GLN A 452 -9.16 -18.17 -3.06
N PRO A 453 -10.19 -18.96 -3.44
CA PRO A 453 -10.37 -20.28 -2.86
C PRO A 453 -9.16 -21.16 -3.13
N ALA A 454 -8.75 -21.93 -2.12
CA ALA A 454 -7.70 -22.94 -2.29
C ALA A 454 -8.13 -23.95 -3.36
N ALA A 455 -7.22 -24.28 -4.27
CA ALA A 455 -7.38 -25.47 -5.09
C ALA A 455 -7.33 -26.72 -4.17
N GLU A 456 -8.03 -27.80 -4.52
CA GLU A 456 -7.99 -29.03 -3.74
C GLU A 456 -6.55 -29.51 -3.61
N TRP A 457 -6.02 -29.54 -2.37
CA TRP A 457 -4.76 -30.17 -1.94
C TRP A 457 -3.52 -29.95 -2.81
N GLY A 458 -2.70 -28.96 -2.44
CA GLY A 458 -1.26 -28.96 -2.67
C GLY A 458 -0.73 -28.09 -3.81
N ASP A 459 -1.56 -27.40 -4.58
CA ASP A 459 -1.09 -26.49 -5.62
C ASP A 459 -1.02 -25.06 -5.09
N ASP A 460 0.08 -24.36 -5.39
CA ASP A 460 0.22 -22.93 -5.17
C ASP A 460 -1.00 -22.20 -5.74
N GLN A 461 -1.59 -21.32 -4.93
CA GLN A 461 -2.71 -20.48 -5.39
C GLN A 461 -2.19 -19.46 -6.39
N SER A 462 -2.23 -19.81 -7.65
CA SER A 462 -1.80 -18.92 -8.72
C SER A 462 -2.96 -18.57 -9.64
N LYS A 463 -3.05 -17.29 -10.01
CA LYS A 463 -3.99 -16.76 -11.00
C LYS A 463 -3.22 -15.95 -12.04
N GLU A 464 -3.18 -16.46 -13.26
CA GLU A 464 -2.46 -15.80 -14.36
C GLU A 464 -3.15 -14.54 -14.88
N THR A 465 -4.43 -14.33 -14.55
CA THR A 465 -5.25 -13.21 -15.01
C THR A 465 -6.10 -12.66 -13.86
N PRO A 466 -6.53 -11.38 -13.92
CA PRO A 466 -7.43 -10.81 -12.93
C PRO A 466 -8.67 -11.67 -12.71
N THR A 467 -8.83 -12.20 -11.50
CA THR A 467 -9.91 -13.09 -11.09
C THR A 467 -10.66 -12.49 -9.92
N ALA A 468 -12.00 -12.44 -9.98
CA ALA A 468 -12.80 -11.86 -8.91
C ALA A 468 -12.60 -12.60 -7.58
N VAL A 469 -12.42 -11.84 -6.51
CA VAL A 469 -12.30 -12.38 -5.14
C VAL A 469 -13.70 -12.62 -4.59
N PRO A 470 -14.03 -13.84 -4.15
CA PRO A 470 -15.33 -14.13 -3.58
C PRO A 470 -15.46 -13.49 -2.19
N MET A 471 -16.36 -12.52 -2.06
CA MET A 471 -16.70 -11.92 -0.77
C MET A 471 -17.69 -12.83 -0.01
N PRO A 472 -17.66 -12.82 1.36
CA PRO A 472 -18.52 -13.68 2.15
C PRO A 472 -20.01 -13.37 1.98
N GLY A 473 -20.85 -14.43 1.97
CA GLY A 473 -22.30 -14.34 1.82
C GLY A 473 -22.76 -14.52 0.38
N GLU A 474 -23.94 -13.98 0.06
CA GLU A 474 -24.49 -14.04 -1.29
C GLU A 474 -23.66 -13.18 -2.25
N PRO A 475 -23.50 -13.57 -3.52
CA PRO A 475 -22.82 -12.77 -4.52
C PRO A 475 -23.41 -11.36 -4.59
N GLY A 476 -22.55 -10.33 -4.54
CA GLY A 476 -22.98 -8.94 -4.55
C GLY A 476 -23.45 -8.39 -3.21
N ALA A 477 -23.40 -9.16 -2.11
CA ALA A 477 -23.78 -8.68 -0.79
C ALA A 477 -22.87 -7.57 -0.25
N TRP A 478 -21.66 -7.47 -0.76
CA TRP A 478 -20.65 -6.50 -0.34
C TRP A 478 -20.04 -5.75 -1.52
N SER A 479 -19.90 -4.46 -1.36
CA SER A 479 -19.12 -3.58 -2.24
C SER A 479 -17.83 -3.21 -1.53
N VAL A 480 -16.68 -3.64 -2.07
CA VAL A 480 -15.37 -3.30 -1.52
C VAL A 480 -15.08 -1.82 -1.77
N ALA A 481 -14.64 -1.12 -0.75
CA ALA A 481 -14.31 0.31 -0.81
C ALA A 481 -12.81 0.56 -0.78
N SER A 482 -12.03 -0.33 -0.17
CA SER A 482 -10.57 -0.27 -0.18
C SER A 482 -9.96 -1.62 0.15
N VAL A 483 -8.72 -1.84 -0.25
CA VAL A 483 -7.92 -3.02 0.03
C VAL A 483 -6.51 -2.59 0.41
N ALA A 484 -5.90 -3.28 1.38
CA ALA A 484 -4.49 -3.15 1.73
C ALA A 484 -3.88 -4.55 1.84
N THR A 485 -2.63 -4.69 1.46
CA THR A 485 -1.94 -5.97 1.51
C THR A 485 -0.44 -5.78 1.71
N ALA A 486 0.19 -6.78 2.30
CA ALA A 486 1.63 -6.92 2.43
C ALA A 486 2.08 -8.30 1.96
N GLY A 487 3.05 -8.91 2.64
CA GLY A 487 3.57 -10.23 2.27
C GLY A 487 2.61 -11.37 2.55
N GLN A 488 2.05 -11.42 3.75
CA GLN A 488 1.40 -12.60 4.31
C GLN A 488 -0.08 -12.43 4.61
N HIS A 489 -0.61 -11.20 4.61
CA HIS A 489 -2.01 -10.93 4.93
C HIS A 489 -2.57 -9.77 4.11
N SER A 490 -3.87 -9.73 4.04
CA SER A 490 -4.62 -8.71 3.32
C SER A 490 -5.86 -8.28 4.08
N LEU A 491 -6.26 -7.05 3.86
CA LEU A 491 -7.36 -6.36 4.53
C LEU A 491 -8.24 -5.69 3.49
N ALA A 492 -9.55 -5.71 3.69
CA ALA A 492 -10.46 -4.89 2.89
C ALA A 492 -11.49 -4.17 3.76
N LEU A 493 -11.81 -2.95 3.40
CA LEU A 493 -13.00 -2.26 3.88
C LEU A 493 -14.11 -2.42 2.88
N ALA A 494 -15.28 -2.87 3.32
CA ALA A 494 -16.44 -3.02 2.46
C ALA A 494 -17.70 -2.48 3.13
N VAL A 495 -18.66 -2.05 2.32
CA VAL A 495 -20.00 -1.68 2.72
C VAL A 495 -20.98 -2.75 2.23
N ARG A 496 -22.06 -2.96 2.97
CA ARG A 496 -23.12 -3.84 2.50
C ARG A 496 -23.77 -3.21 1.29
N ALA A 497 -23.89 -3.98 0.22
CA ALA A 497 -24.61 -3.52 -0.96
C ALA A 497 -26.11 -3.30 -0.60
N PRO A 498 -26.76 -2.31 -1.19
CA PRO A 498 -28.15 -1.94 -0.88
C PRO A 498 -29.15 -3.04 -1.20
#